data_b88f9b711ea922d3517b2d2ec7199d3a
#
_entry.id   b88f9b711ea922d3517b2d2ec7199d3a
#
_cell.length_a   1.000
_cell.length_b   1.000
_cell.length_c   1.000
_cell.angle_alpha   90.00
_cell.angle_beta   90.00
_cell.angle_gamma   90.00
#
_symmetry.space_group_name_H-M   'P 1'
#
loop_
_entity.id
_entity.type
_entity.pdbx_description
1 polymer ?
#
loop_
_entity_poly.entity_id
_entity_poly.type
_entity_poly.pdbx_seq_one_letter_code
_entity_poly.pdbx_strand_id
1 'polypeptide(L)'
;MHRIAPVSLRLVCCGLVAAAGGALARAAAAPPVAGVDAAVAERVAVVVRADGGERALEGTVIVEAADGAMLLELDDQRLELLQGNEVRSRRPVDAPSTAPTPREEGRRILAELPAGFDLLVTRHYVICFDTSRAYAQWSGALFEKLHDAFLNYWRKAGVEVEAPRRPLVVVIFSDRERYEAHAARDLGAAADRVVGYYNLMSNRVTTFDLTGSDQLARRPATSAARAGLEILASPEAAGLVSTLVHEASHQMAFNCRMHRRLAPVPVWISEGVATFFETPDPGGRGWKRIGGVNRPRLDTFLAGYRAGVLDEIVRGDEPFRASEGAIDAYARAWALTAFLAQTRKGALVEYINAIGAKPPLSPDGPEERLRDFVAAFGVEPHELEQPLMKFLARWKE
;
A
#
# COMPACT_ATOMS: atom_id res chain seq x y z
N MET A 1 2.87 21.75 -38.30
CA MET A 1 3.48 20.43 -38.02
C MET A 1 4.31 20.59 -36.75
N HIS A 2 3.70 20.52 -35.58
CA HIS A 2 4.41 20.48 -34.29
C HIS A 2 4.57 19.02 -33.90
N ARG A 3 5.82 18.57 -33.87
CA ARG A 3 6.20 17.26 -33.37
C ARG A 3 6.01 17.29 -31.85
N ILE A 4 5.03 16.57 -31.34
CA ILE A 4 4.88 16.25 -29.94
C ILE A 4 6.01 15.25 -29.64
N ALA A 5 6.93 15.66 -28.76
CA ALA A 5 7.97 14.77 -28.24
C ALA A 5 7.28 13.61 -27.48
N PRO A 6 7.79 12.37 -27.55
CA PRO A 6 7.25 11.27 -26.78
C PRO A 6 7.45 11.60 -25.31
N VAL A 7 6.34 11.73 -24.58
CA VAL A 7 6.32 11.78 -23.12
C VAL A 7 6.83 10.40 -22.68
N SER A 8 8.09 10.35 -22.29
CA SER A 8 8.64 9.19 -21.59
C SER A 8 7.81 9.01 -20.32
N LEU A 9 6.92 8.05 -20.32
CA LEU A 9 6.17 7.63 -19.15
C LEU A 9 7.17 7.06 -18.16
N ARG A 10 7.80 7.94 -17.37
CA ARG A 10 8.57 7.52 -16.20
C ARG A 10 7.53 6.97 -15.24
N LEU A 11 7.41 5.66 -15.19
CA LEU A 11 6.71 4.94 -14.14
C LEU A 11 7.42 5.28 -12.83
N VAL A 12 7.02 6.37 -12.22
CA VAL A 12 7.46 6.69 -10.86
C VAL A 12 6.65 5.79 -9.96
N CYS A 13 7.31 4.77 -9.47
CA CYS A 13 6.73 3.82 -8.54
C CYS A 13 6.22 4.54 -7.31
N CYS A 14 5.00 4.23 -6.97
CA CYS A 14 4.35 4.64 -5.75
C CYS A 14 5.17 4.17 -4.55
N GLY A 15 5.54 5.11 -3.71
CA GLY A 15 6.19 4.78 -2.46
C GLY A 15 5.14 4.44 -1.42
N LEU A 16 5.39 3.41 -0.63
CA LEU A 16 4.71 3.21 0.64
C LEU A 16 5.01 4.44 1.49
N VAL A 17 4.06 5.38 1.56
CA VAL A 17 4.29 6.63 2.29
C VAL A 17 3.94 6.39 3.74
N ALA A 18 4.96 6.11 4.53
CA ALA A 18 4.93 6.50 5.92
C ALA A 18 5.09 8.03 5.95
N ALA A 19 3.99 8.76 5.76
CA ALA A 19 3.96 10.22 5.83
C ALA A 19 4.11 10.67 7.29
N ALA A 20 5.24 10.38 7.87
CA ALA A 20 5.66 10.85 9.18
C ALA A 20 7.18 11.00 9.24
N GLY A 21 7.80 11.46 8.13
CA GLY A 21 9.26 11.66 8.06
C GLY A 21 9.83 12.53 9.19
N GLY A 22 9.03 13.41 9.80
CA GLY A 22 9.43 14.19 10.97
C GLY A 22 9.09 13.54 12.33
N ALA A 23 7.94 12.86 12.44
CA ALA A 23 7.50 12.26 13.69
C ALA A 23 8.04 10.83 13.89
N LEU A 24 8.14 10.03 12.83
CA LEU A 24 8.74 8.69 12.89
C LEU A 24 10.27 8.73 13.04
N ALA A 25 10.96 9.71 12.45
CA ALA A 25 12.39 9.91 12.69
C ALA A 25 12.68 10.27 14.16
N ARG A 26 11.75 10.94 14.86
CA ARG A 26 11.84 11.20 16.28
C ARG A 26 11.47 9.98 17.13
N ALA A 27 10.52 9.15 16.70
CA ALA A 27 10.15 7.91 17.37
C ALA A 27 11.23 6.83 17.22
N ALA A 28 11.93 6.78 16.08
CA ALA A 28 13.07 5.87 15.86
C ALA A 28 14.33 6.25 16.68
N ALA A 29 14.41 7.48 17.20
CA ALA A 29 15.45 7.92 18.12
C ALA A 29 15.09 7.68 19.60
N ALA A 30 13.90 7.13 19.91
CA ALA A 30 13.53 6.72 21.26
C ALA A 30 14.26 5.42 21.64
N PRO A 31 14.65 5.27 22.92
CA PRO A 31 15.26 4.02 23.37
C PRO A 31 14.32 2.84 23.12
N PRO A 32 14.86 1.63 22.88
CA PRO A 32 14.04 0.46 22.57
C PRO A 32 13.00 0.26 23.66
N VAL A 33 11.74 0.16 23.26
CA VAL A 33 10.61 -0.14 24.16
C VAL A 33 10.84 -1.55 24.70
N ALA A 34 11.39 -1.65 25.90
CA ALA A 34 11.56 -2.92 26.58
C ALA A 34 10.18 -3.42 27.01
N GLY A 35 9.80 -4.60 26.52
CA GLY A 35 8.65 -5.37 26.97
C GLY A 35 7.31 -4.81 26.49
N VAL A 36 6.99 -5.04 25.22
CA VAL A 36 5.59 -5.03 24.79
C VAL A 36 5.03 -6.41 25.14
N ASP A 37 4.52 -6.55 26.36
CA ASP A 37 3.56 -7.61 26.63
C ASP A 37 2.39 -7.43 25.66
N ALA A 38 1.86 -8.54 25.15
CA ALA A 38 0.64 -8.55 24.37
C ALA A 38 -0.54 -8.15 25.29
N ALA A 39 -0.54 -6.89 25.73
CA ALA A 39 -1.59 -6.30 26.53
C ALA A 39 -2.88 -6.37 25.73
N VAL A 40 -3.93 -6.81 26.35
CA VAL A 40 -5.30 -6.68 25.85
C VAL A 40 -5.45 -5.27 25.33
N ALA A 41 -5.76 -5.15 24.02
CA ALA A 41 -5.87 -3.86 23.34
C ALA A 41 -6.90 -3.00 24.08
N GLU A 42 -6.42 -2.08 24.93
CA GLU A 42 -7.26 -1.24 25.78
C GLU A 42 -7.92 -0.15 24.93
N ARG A 43 -9.23 -0.03 25.04
CA ARG A 43 -9.95 1.06 24.42
C ARG A 43 -9.98 2.25 25.38
N VAL A 44 -9.62 3.43 24.87
CA VAL A 44 -9.51 4.65 25.66
C VAL A 44 -10.18 5.84 24.98
N ALA A 45 -10.67 6.75 25.80
CA ALA A 45 -10.97 8.11 25.38
C ALA A 45 -9.85 9.02 25.92
N VAL A 46 -9.25 9.80 25.04
CA VAL A 46 -8.16 10.73 25.35
C VAL A 46 -8.54 12.14 24.94
N VAL A 47 -8.12 13.12 25.73
CA VAL A 47 -8.16 14.54 25.36
C VAL A 47 -6.72 14.96 25.12
N VAL A 48 -6.46 15.49 23.93
CA VAL A 48 -5.12 15.94 23.53
C VAL A 48 -5.10 17.41 23.24
N ARG A 49 -3.96 18.05 23.50
CA ARG A 49 -3.70 19.43 23.04
C ARG A 49 -3.55 19.43 21.52
N ALA A 50 -4.26 20.36 20.85
CA ALA A 50 -4.13 20.59 19.42
C ALA A 50 -3.90 22.09 19.16
N ASP A 51 -3.44 22.44 17.95
CA ASP A 51 -3.35 23.84 17.53
C ASP A 51 -4.75 24.47 17.55
N GLY A 52 -4.96 25.39 18.49
CA GLY A 52 -6.24 26.08 18.65
C GLY A 52 -7.16 25.52 19.75
N GLY A 53 -6.74 24.53 20.56
CA GLY A 53 -7.57 24.05 21.67
C GLY A 53 -7.30 22.61 22.09
N GLU A 54 -8.35 21.93 22.49
CA GLU A 54 -8.32 20.52 22.86
C GLU A 54 -9.14 19.69 21.87
N ARG A 55 -8.67 18.48 21.58
CA ARG A 55 -9.36 17.50 20.73
C ARG A 55 -9.61 16.21 21.53
N ALA A 56 -10.84 15.76 21.55
CA ALA A 56 -11.19 14.46 22.12
C ALA A 56 -11.10 13.38 21.05
N LEU A 57 -10.46 12.27 21.40
CA LEU A 57 -10.30 11.08 20.56
C LEU A 57 -10.73 9.85 21.34
N GLU A 58 -11.26 8.87 20.62
CA GLU A 58 -11.61 7.56 21.16
C GLU A 58 -11.07 6.47 20.23
N GLY A 59 -10.40 5.47 20.80
CA GLY A 59 -9.80 4.41 20.00
C GLY A 59 -9.14 3.34 20.85
N THR A 60 -8.47 2.42 20.18
CA THR A 60 -7.74 1.31 20.78
C THR A 60 -6.24 1.61 20.80
N VAL A 61 -5.61 1.47 21.97
CA VAL A 61 -4.16 1.63 22.10
C VAL A 61 -3.47 0.43 21.45
N ILE A 62 -2.65 0.71 20.44
CA ILE A 62 -1.87 -0.31 19.72
C ILE A 62 -0.46 -0.47 20.32
N VAL A 63 0.17 0.66 20.65
CA VAL A 63 1.48 0.72 21.30
C VAL A 63 1.48 1.90 22.28
N GLU A 64 2.10 1.72 23.43
CA GLU A 64 2.35 2.78 24.40
C GLU A 64 3.82 2.77 24.80
N ALA A 65 4.43 3.94 24.82
CA ALA A 65 5.81 4.13 25.21
C ALA A 65 5.92 4.58 26.67
N ALA A 66 7.08 4.39 27.28
CA ALA A 66 7.33 4.71 28.69
C ALA A 66 7.16 6.20 29.05
N ASP A 67 7.27 7.10 28.05
CA ASP A 67 7.03 8.54 28.20
C ASP A 67 5.56 8.95 28.04
N GLY A 68 4.66 7.96 27.88
CA GLY A 68 3.23 8.17 27.67
C GLY A 68 2.84 8.51 26.23
N ALA A 69 3.78 8.48 25.28
CA ALA A 69 3.43 8.54 23.86
C ALA A 69 2.68 7.27 23.47
N MET A 70 1.67 7.41 22.59
CA MET A 70 0.86 6.25 22.20
C MET A 70 0.47 6.28 20.73
N LEU A 71 0.37 5.09 20.14
CA LEU A 71 -0.25 4.87 18.85
C LEU A 71 -1.69 4.41 19.08
N LEU A 72 -2.65 5.22 18.66
CA LEU A 72 -4.07 4.98 18.83
C LEU A 72 -4.71 4.60 17.48
N GLU A 73 -5.42 3.49 17.41
CA GLU A 73 -6.28 3.15 16.28
C GLU A 73 -7.71 3.64 16.58
N LEU A 74 -8.17 4.60 15.78
CA LEU A 74 -9.52 5.15 15.89
C LEU A 74 -10.58 4.19 15.31
N ASP A 75 -11.86 4.45 15.57
CA ASP A 75 -12.96 3.63 15.07
C ASP A 75 -13.09 3.59 13.55
N ASP A 76 -12.50 4.55 12.87
CA ASP A 76 -12.40 4.64 11.42
C ASP A 76 -11.11 4.01 10.84
N GLN A 77 -10.36 3.29 11.66
CA GLN A 77 -9.10 2.65 11.34
C GLN A 77 -7.95 3.63 11.04
N ARG A 78 -8.12 4.94 11.23
CA ARG A 78 -6.97 5.87 11.20
C ARG A 78 -6.07 5.60 12.39
N LEU A 79 -4.77 5.74 12.18
CA LEU A 79 -3.79 5.73 13.25
C LEU A 79 -3.45 7.17 13.64
N GLU A 80 -3.41 7.42 14.94
CA GLU A 80 -2.98 8.70 15.51
C GLU A 80 -1.80 8.44 16.43
N LEU A 81 -0.68 9.12 16.15
CA LEU A 81 0.50 9.08 17.03
C LEU A 81 0.43 10.28 17.97
N LEU A 82 0.19 10.02 19.23
CA LEU A 82 0.04 11.02 20.28
C LEU A 82 1.35 11.09 21.10
N GLN A 83 1.88 12.30 21.28
CA GLN A 83 3.01 12.51 22.19
C GLN A 83 2.51 12.54 23.64
N GLY A 84 3.25 11.94 24.58
CA GLY A 84 2.83 11.89 25.98
C GLY A 84 2.54 13.27 26.60
N ASN A 85 3.30 14.29 26.21
CA ASN A 85 3.11 15.67 26.66
C ASN A 85 1.88 16.40 26.05
N GLU A 86 1.29 15.84 25.01
CA GLU A 86 0.05 16.34 24.39
C GLU A 86 -1.21 15.77 25.07
N VAL A 87 -1.11 14.60 25.69
CA VAL A 87 -2.21 13.93 26.39
C VAL A 87 -2.55 14.68 27.68
N ARG A 88 -3.79 15.21 27.76
CA ARG A 88 -4.31 15.94 28.91
C ARG A 88 -5.07 15.05 29.88
N SER A 89 -5.85 14.15 29.34
CA SER A 89 -6.58 13.16 30.12
C SER A 89 -6.75 11.87 29.33
N ARG A 90 -6.83 10.76 30.06
CA ARG A 90 -7.12 9.43 29.53
C ARG A 90 -8.12 8.75 30.45
N ARG A 91 -9.08 8.06 29.90
CA ARG A 91 -9.98 7.18 30.63
C ARG A 91 -10.26 5.91 29.84
N PRO A 92 -10.40 4.76 30.49
CA PRO A 92 -10.85 3.53 29.84
C PRO A 92 -12.26 3.70 29.27
N VAL A 93 -12.55 2.96 28.20
CA VAL A 93 -13.88 2.88 27.58
C VAL A 93 -14.30 1.43 27.50
N ASP A 94 -15.25 1.03 28.33
CA ASP A 94 -15.77 -0.36 28.38
C ASP A 94 -16.72 -0.68 27.21
N ALA A 95 -17.21 0.34 26.50
CA ALA A 95 -18.11 0.15 25.38
C ALA A 95 -17.35 -0.41 24.16
N PRO A 96 -17.89 -1.44 23.48
CA PRO A 96 -17.31 -1.90 22.23
C PRO A 96 -17.34 -0.78 21.18
N SER A 97 -16.31 -0.77 20.31
CA SER A 97 -16.28 0.15 19.16
C SER A 97 -17.54 -0.02 18.31
N THR A 98 -18.31 1.03 18.18
CA THR A 98 -19.39 1.10 17.21
C THR A 98 -18.83 1.51 15.86
N ALA A 99 -18.51 0.50 15.05
CA ALA A 99 -18.04 0.74 13.68
C ALA A 99 -19.11 1.54 12.91
N PRO A 100 -18.75 2.67 12.28
CA PRO A 100 -19.67 3.37 11.40
C PRO A 100 -20.07 2.47 10.24
N THR A 101 -21.28 2.62 9.75
CA THR A 101 -21.71 1.96 8.52
C THR A 101 -20.86 2.48 7.33
N PRO A 102 -20.71 1.72 6.23
CA PRO A 102 -19.95 2.18 5.06
C PRO A 102 -20.41 3.55 4.52
N ARG A 103 -21.69 3.85 4.64
CA ARG A 103 -22.26 5.15 4.22
C ARG A 103 -21.94 6.28 5.19
N GLU A 104 -21.93 6.02 6.48
CA GLU A 104 -21.52 7.01 7.51
C GLU A 104 -20.04 7.31 7.38
N GLU A 105 -19.21 6.28 7.19
CA GLU A 105 -17.79 6.43 6.91
C GLU A 105 -17.57 7.31 5.68
N GLY A 106 -18.22 6.99 4.55
CA GLY A 106 -18.11 7.77 3.32
C GLY A 106 -18.53 9.24 3.52
N ARG A 107 -19.64 9.52 4.22
CA ARG A 107 -20.07 10.90 4.48
C ARG A 107 -19.07 11.68 5.34
N ARG A 108 -18.45 11.01 6.31
CA ARG A 108 -17.41 11.63 7.14
C ARG A 108 -16.19 12.00 6.28
N ILE A 109 -15.75 11.09 5.39
CA ILE A 109 -14.65 11.35 4.49
C ILE A 109 -15.00 12.49 3.52
N LEU A 110 -16.21 12.52 2.97
CA LEU A 110 -16.67 13.62 2.12
C LEU A 110 -16.59 14.99 2.80
N ALA A 111 -16.81 15.06 4.11
CA ALA A 111 -16.70 16.30 4.88
C ALA A 111 -15.23 16.79 5.03
N GLU A 112 -14.24 15.90 4.87
CA GLU A 112 -12.81 16.21 4.89
C GLU A 112 -12.27 16.62 3.51
N LEU A 113 -13.01 16.29 2.43
CA LEU A 113 -12.61 16.51 1.05
C LEU A 113 -13.15 17.84 0.50
N PRO A 114 -12.53 18.39 -0.57
CA PRO A 114 -13.07 19.55 -1.26
C PRO A 114 -14.49 19.30 -1.79
N ALA A 115 -15.25 20.38 -2.02
CA ALA A 115 -16.58 20.26 -2.60
C ALA A 115 -16.56 19.58 -3.98
N GLY A 116 -17.64 18.86 -4.31
CA GLY A 116 -17.82 18.19 -5.60
C GLY A 116 -17.63 16.69 -5.57
N PHE A 117 -17.20 16.11 -4.46
CA PHE A 117 -17.10 14.66 -4.31
C PHE A 117 -18.46 13.99 -4.11
N ASP A 118 -18.63 12.83 -4.72
CA ASP A 118 -19.77 11.91 -4.54
C ASP A 118 -19.30 10.59 -3.90
N LEU A 119 -20.22 9.74 -3.52
CA LEU A 119 -20.00 8.49 -2.81
C LEU A 119 -20.49 7.28 -3.61
N LEU A 120 -19.62 6.29 -3.75
CA LEU A 120 -19.97 4.95 -4.21
C LEU A 120 -19.58 3.94 -3.13
N VAL A 121 -20.55 3.16 -2.66
CA VAL A 121 -20.32 2.04 -1.75
C VAL A 121 -20.49 0.74 -2.53
N THR A 122 -19.47 -0.11 -2.50
CA THR A 122 -19.50 -1.46 -3.06
C THR A 122 -19.54 -2.48 -1.91
N ARG A 123 -19.33 -3.76 -2.18
CA ARG A 123 -19.37 -4.79 -1.14
C ARG A 123 -18.27 -4.63 -0.10
N HIS A 124 -17.04 -4.29 -0.54
CA HIS A 124 -15.87 -4.21 0.33
C HIS A 124 -15.20 -2.83 0.33
N TYR A 125 -15.70 -1.87 -0.48
CA TYR A 125 -15.07 -0.55 -0.63
C TYR A 125 -16.05 0.60 -0.41
N VAL A 126 -15.49 1.68 0.14
CA VAL A 126 -16.07 3.03 0.18
C VAL A 126 -15.23 3.90 -0.73
N ILE A 127 -15.79 4.38 -1.83
CA ILE A 127 -15.11 5.16 -2.85
C ILE A 127 -15.68 6.57 -2.86
N CYS A 128 -14.85 7.55 -2.47
CA CYS A 128 -15.16 8.97 -2.57
C CYS A 128 -14.51 9.50 -3.87
N PHE A 129 -15.27 10.13 -4.73
CA PHE A 129 -14.77 10.53 -6.05
C PHE A 129 -15.40 11.84 -6.53
N ASP A 130 -14.66 12.63 -7.31
CA ASP A 130 -15.14 13.82 -8.02
C ASP A 130 -14.96 13.72 -9.54
N THR A 131 -14.63 12.50 -10.03
CA THR A 131 -14.60 12.12 -11.44
C THR A 131 -15.95 11.57 -11.91
N SER A 132 -16.02 11.02 -13.13
CA SER A 132 -17.23 10.40 -13.63
C SER A 132 -17.66 9.18 -12.82
N ARG A 133 -18.98 9.04 -12.60
CA ARG A 133 -19.53 7.87 -11.89
C ARG A 133 -19.18 6.55 -12.60
N ALA A 134 -19.04 6.57 -13.93
CA ALA A 134 -18.65 5.41 -14.72
C ALA A 134 -17.21 4.96 -14.40
N TYR A 135 -16.28 5.91 -14.26
CA TYR A 135 -14.90 5.61 -13.84
C TYR A 135 -14.86 5.06 -12.42
N ALA A 136 -15.57 5.69 -11.48
CA ALA A 136 -15.67 5.20 -10.10
C ALA A 136 -16.25 3.78 -10.01
N GLN A 137 -17.28 3.47 -10.78
CA GLN A 137 -17.88 2.13 -10.86
C GLN A 137 -16.92 1.10 -11.46
N TRP A 138 -16.18 1.47 -12.50
CA TRP A 138 -15.17 0.61 -13.10
C TRP A 138 -14.02 0.33 -12.13
N SER A 139 -13.49 1.36 -11.47
CA SER A 139 -12.45 1.23 -10.46
C SER A 139 -12.92 0.35 -9.29
N GLY A 140 -14.16 0.56 -8.82
CA GLY A 140 -14.76 -0.27 -7.78
C GLY A 140 -14.85 -1.74 -8.17
N ALA A 141 -15.25 -2.04 -9.42
CA ALA A 141 -15.29 -3.41 -9.91
C ALA A 141 -13.88 -4.03 -10.03
N LEU A 142 -12.87 -3.23 -10.37
CA LEU A 142 -11.47 -3.67 -10.37
C LEU A 142 -11.00 -4.01 -8.95
N PHE A 143 -11.26 -3.15 -7.98
CA PHE A 143 -10.88 -3.36 -6.57
C PHE A 143 -11.59 -4.57 -5.96
N GLU A 144 -12.87 -4.79 -6.24
CA GLU A 144 -13.59 -5.98 -5.78
C GLU A 144 -12.98 -7.28 -6.32
N LYS A 145 -12.59 -7.29 -7.60
CA LYS A 145 -11.90 -8.45 -8.19
C LYS A 145 -10.53 -8.68 -7.57
N LEU A 146 -9.78 -7.60 -7.31
CA LEU A 146 -8.48 -7.70 -6.64
C LEU A 146 -8.65 -8.25 -5.23
N HIS A 147 -9.62 -7.75 -4.45
CA HIS A 147 -9.92 -8.23 -3.10
C HIS A 147 -10.08 -9.75 -3.07
N ASP A 148 -10.94 -10.29 -3.92
CA ASP A 148 -11.20 -11.73 -3.98
C ASP A 148 -9.97 -12.50 -4.48
N ALA A 149 -9.28 -11.99 -5.49
CA ALA A 149 -8.10 -12.62 -6.06
C ALA A 149 -6.93 -12.66 -5.07
N PHE A 150 -6.69 -11.57 -4.33
CA PHE A 150 -5.63 -11.44 -3.34
C PHE A 150 -5.82 -12.45 -2.20
N LEU A 151 -6.98 -12.45 -1.57
CA LEU A 151 -7.28 -13.37 -0.48
C LEU A 151 -7.26 -14.84 -0.93
N ASN A 152 -7.82 -15.15 -2.09
CA ASN A 152 -7.84 -16.51 -2.61
C ASN A 152 -6.43 -17.04 -2.94
N TYR A 153 -5.59 -16.18 -3.52
CA TYR A 153 -4.22 -16.56 -3.86
C TYR A 153 -3.40 -16.89 -2.60
N TRP A 154 -3.37 -15.95 -1.65
CA TRP A 154 -2.54 -16.10 -0.45
C TRP A 154 -3.05 -17.18 0.50
N ARG A 155 -4.37 -17.34 0.66
CA ARG A 155 -4.93 -18.48 1.42
C ARG A 155 -4.56 -19.82 0.81
N LYS A 156 -4.67 -19.97 -0.51
CA LYS A 156 -4.23 -21.18 -1.21
C LYS A 156 -2.72 -21.39 -1.16
N ALA A 157 -1.96 -20.32 -1.01
CA ALA A 157 -0.53 -20.38 -0.79
C ALA A 157 -0.18 -20.90 0.61
N GLY A 158 -1.04 -20.68 1.61
CA GLY A 158 -0.83 -21.05 3.01
C GLY A 158 -0.52 -19.84 3.91
N VAL A 159 -0.62 -18.60 3.40
CA VAL A 159 -0.45 -17.39 4.22
C VAL A 159 -1.69 -17.20 5.08
N GLU A 160 -1.47 -16.83 6.35
CA GLU A 160 -2.52 -16.57 7.34
C GLU A 160 -3.17 -15.21 7.08
N VAL A 161 -4.09 -15.15 6.10
CA VAL A 161 -4.81 -13.92 5.77
C VAL A 161 -6.29 -14.02 6.11
N GLU A 162 -6.82 -12.95 6.69
CA GLU A 162 -8.24 -12.76 6.99
C GLU A 162 -8.85 -11.72 6.03
N ALA A 163 -10.16 -11.78 5.84
CA ALA A 163 -10.83 -10.70 5.11
C ALA A 163 -10.77 -9.39 5.92
N PRO A 164 -10.57 -8.24 5.27
CA PRO A 164 -10.64 -6.95 5.96
C PRO A 164 -11.93 -6.83 6.76
N ARG A 165 -11.80 -6.40 8.03
CA ARG A 165 -12.94 -6.32 8.95
C ARG A 165 -13.91 -5.19 8.62
N ARG A 166 -13.44 -4.20 7.88
CA ARG A 166 -14.18 -3.00 7.48
C ARG A 166 -14.00 -2.73 6.01
N PRO A 167 -14.91 -1.99 5.37
CA PRO A 167 -14.73 -1.56 4.01
C PRO A 167 -13.44 -0.75 3.84
N LEU A 168 -12.74 -0.99 2.75
CA LEU A 168 -11.53 -0.28 2.38
C LEU A 168 -11.89 1.05 1.72
N VAL A 169 -11.14 2.10 2.02
CA VAL A 169 -11.43 3.46 1.54
C VAL A 169 -10.55 3.82 0.37
N VAL A 170 -11.16 4.35 -0.68
CA VAL A 170 -10.48 4.89 -1.87
C VAL A 170 -10.98 6.30 -2.15
N VAL A 171 -10.05 7.23 -2.42
CA VAL A 171 -10.34 8.60 -2.85
C VAL A 171 -9.82 8.80 -4.27
N ILE A 172 -10.71 9.19 -5.19
CA ILE A 172 -10.39 9.36 -6.61
C ILE A 172 -10.69 10.79 -7.04
N PHE A 173 -9.64 11.53 -7.37
CA PHE A 173 -9.75 12.89 -7.88
C PHE A 173 -10.05 12.89 -9.40
N SER A 174 -10.72 13.93 -9.89
CA SER A 174 -11.03 14.09 -11.32
C SER A 174 -9.80 14.25 -12.19
N ASP A 175 -8.77 14.91 -11.63
CA ASP A 175 -7.58 15.29 -12.35
C ASP A 175 -6.35 15.31 -11.44
N ARG A 176 -5.19 15.42 -12.10
CA ARG A 176 -3.90 15.38 -11.45
C ARG A 176 -3.64 16.60 -10.56
N GLU A 177 -4.05 17.78 -10.95
CA GLU A 177 -3.78 19.02 -10.20
C GLU A 177 -4.48 18.98 -8.83
N ARG A 178 -5.76 18.60 -8.79
CA ARG A 178 -6.51 18.44 -7.55
C ARG A 178 -5.95 17.37 -6.66
N TYR A 179 -5.53 16.25 -7.27
CA TYR A 179 -4.85 15.17 -6.56
C TYR A 179 -3.55 15.64 -5.93
N GLU A 180 -2.65 16.30 -6.69
CA GLU A 180 -1.37 16.78 -6.18
C GLU A 180 -1.55 17.81 -5.04
N ALA A 181 -2.50 18.72 -5.16
CA ALA A 181 -2.83 19.66 -4.10
C ALA A 181 -3.29 18.99 -2.80
N HIS A 182 -4.01 17.86 -2.91
CA HIS A 182 -4.40 17.04 -1.75
C HIS A 182 -3.22 16.23 -1.23
N ALA A 183 -2.54 15.51 -2.12
CA ALA A 183 -1.44 14.61 -1.80
C ALA A 183 -0.23 15.32 -1.19
N ALA A 184 -0.03 16.61 -1.48
CA ALA A 184 1.03 17.41 -0.89
C ALA A 184 0.98 17.48 0.65
N ARG A 185 -0.18 17.26 1.26
CA ARG A 185 -0.34 17.18 2.73
C ARG A 185 0.31 15.91 3.30
N ASP A 186 0.26 14.82 2.55
CA ASP A 186 0.79 13.51 2.94
C ASP A 186 2.23 13.30 2.45
N LEU A 187 2.52 13.75 1.23
CA LEU A 187 3.75 13.43 0.48
C LEU A 187 4.73 14.61 0.39
N GLY A 188 4.30 15.82 0.73
CA GLY A 188 5.12 17.01 0.53
C GLY A 188 5.53 17.18 -0.94
N ALA A 189 6.81 17.40 -1.19
CA ALA A 189 7.37 17.58 -2.53
C ALA A 189 7.34 16.32 -3.41
N ALA A 190 6.98 15.15 -2.88
CA ALA A 190 6.89 13.93 -3.69
C ALA A 190 5.53 13.75 -4.38
N ALA A 191 4.55 14.62 -4.08
CA ALA A 191 3.19 14.53 -4.61
C ALA A 191 3.14 14.59 -6.16
N ASP A 192 4.03 15.35 -6.78
CA ASP A 192 4.13 15.50 -8.24
C ASP A 192 4.73 14.29 -8.96
N ARG A 193 5.30 13.35 -8.20
CA ARG A 193 6.02 12.18 -8.75
C ARG A 193 5.22 10.90 -8.69
N VAL A 194 4.12 10.85 -7.95
CA VAL A 194 3.30 9.66 -7.78
C VAL A 194 1.91 9.86 -8.39
N VAL A 195 1.33 8.78 -8.91
CA VAL A 195 0.00 8.77 -9.54
C VAL A 195 -1.07 8.19 -8.62
N GLY A 196 -0.65 7.69 -7.48
CA GLY A 196 -1.49 7.16 -6.41
C GLY A 196 -0.63 6.69 -5.26
N TYR A 197 -1.21 6.56 -4.08
CA TYR A 197 -0.53 6.04 -2.91
C TYR A 197 -1.51 5.43 -1.92
N TYR A 198 -1.03 4.45 -1.16
CA TYR A 198 -1.68 3.97 0.03
C TYR A 198 -1.04 4.61 1.27
N ASN A 199 -1.85 5.26 2.08
CA ASN A 199 -1.40 5.93 3.31
C ASN A 199 -1.64 5.03 4.53
N LEU A 200 -0.56 4.64 5.21
CA LEU A 200 -0.61 3.77 6.39
C LEU A 200 -1.36 4.40 7.58
N MET A 201 -1.30 5.73 7.73
CA MET A 201 -1.96 6.43 8.85
C MET A 201 -3.46 6.53 8.62
N SER A 202 -3.89 7.01 7.46
CA SER A 202 -5.31 7.16 7.14
C SER A 202 -5.97 5.87 6.67
N ASN A 203 -5.22 4.84 6.33
CA ASN A 203 -5.69 3.57 5.74
C ASN A 203 -6.42 3.75 4.39
N ARG A 204 -6.08 4.79 3.63
CA ARG A 204 -6.76 5.15 2.39
C ARG A 204 -5.84 4.98 1.19
N VAL A 205 -6.40 4.52 0.08
CA VAL A 205 -5.80 4.68 -1.26
C VAL A 205 -6.26 6.02 -1.81
N THR A 206 -5.35 6.83 -2.30
CA THR A 206 -5.64 8.11 -2.94
C THR A 206 -5.03 8.13 -4.34
N THR A 207 -5.81 8.48 -5.33
CA THR A 207 -5.41 8.52 -6.75
C THR A 207 -6.26 9.53 -7.52
N PHE A 208 -6.08 9.62 -8.82
CA PHE A 208 -6.92 10.45 -9.70
C PHE A 208 -7.38 9.66 -10.92
N ASP A 209 -8.30 10.22 -11.68
CA ASP A 209 -8.77 9.65 -12.93
C ASP A 209 -7.65 9.66 -13.97
N LEU A 210 -7.12 8.47 -14.22
CA LEU A 210 -5.95 8.26 -15.06
C LEU A 210 -6.25 8.28 -16.56
N THR A 211 -7.51 8.43 -16.94
CA THR A 211 -7.91 8.43 -18.37
C THR A 211 -7.66 9.76 -19.06
N GLY A 212 -7.23 10.78 -18.30
CA GLY A 212 -7.06 12.13 -18.83
C GLY A 212 -8.39 12.70 -19.35
N SER A 213 -9.46 12.44 -18.62
CA SER A 213 -10.84 12.45 -19.09
C SER A 213 -11.42 13.79 -19.52
N ASP A 214 -10.66 14.86 -19.61
CA ASP A 214 -11.09 16.05 -20.37
C ASP A 214 -11.43 15.72 -21.82
N GLN A 215 -10.84 14.69 -22.39
CA GLN A 215 -11.19 14.18 -23.73
C GLN A 215 -12.29 13.11 -23.70
N LEU A 216 -12.39 12.29 -22.64
CA LEU A 216 -13.43 11.25 -22.49
C LEU A 216 -14.68 11.78 -21.79
N ALA A 217 -14.61 12.79 -20.93
CA ALA A 217 -15.75 13.44 -20.29
C ALA A 217 -16.70 14.12 -21.29
N ARG A 218 -16.24 14.41 -22.50
CA ARG A 218 -17.08 14.92 -23.62
C ARG A 218 -17.93 13.84 -24.26
N ARG A 219 -17.74 12.56 -23.92
CA ARG A 219 -18.60 11.45 -24.33
C ARG A 219 -19.22 10.82 -23.10
N PRO A 220 -20.52 10.93 -22.87
CA PRO A 220 -21.15 10.26 -21.73
C PRO A 220 -20.91 8.74 -21.89
N ALA A 221 -20.04 8.18 -21.05
CA ALA A 221 -19.84 6.74 -20.98
C ALA A 221 -21.16 6.11 -20.52
N THR A 222 -21.83 5.39 -21.40
CA THR A 222 -23.16 4.84 -21.19
C THR A 222 -23.19 3.65 -20.22
N SER A 223 -22.02 3.11 -19.85
CA SER A 223 -21.88 2.05 -18.83
C SER A 223 -20.44 1.91 -18.32
N ALA A 224 -20.28 1.44 -17.07
CA ALA A 224 -18.98 1.12 -16.46
C ALA A 224 -18.18 0.09 -17.30
N ALA A 225 -18.88 -0.86 -17.95
CA ALA A 225 -18.25 -1.86 -18.82
C ALA A 225 -17.61 -1.22 -20.06
N ARG A 226 -18.25 -0.19 -20.63
CA ARG A 226 -17.73 0.52 -21.80
C ARG A 226 -16.56 1.42 -21.42
N ALA A 227 -16.64 2.13 -20.31
CA ALA A 227 -15.51 2.88 -19.77
C ALA A 227 -14.31 1.97 -19.51
N GLY A 228 -14.54 0.79 -18.93
CA GLY A 228 -13.50 -0.22 -18.72
C GLY A 228 -12.85 -0.71 -20.02
N LEU A 229 -13.64 -0.95 -21.06
CA LEU A 229 -13.12 -1.38 -22.38
C LEU A 229 -12.31 -0.27 -23.06
N GLU A 230 -12.74 0.99 -22.96
CA GLU A 230 -12.04 2.14 -23.50
C GLU A 230 -10.71 2.39 -22.78
N ILE A 231 -10.68 2.24 -21.45
CA ILE A 231 -9.45 2.30 -20.64
C ILE A 231 -8.50 1.16 -21.03
N LEU A 232 -8.98 -0.06 -21.12
CA LEU A 232 -8.15 -1.23 -21.42
C LEU A 232 -7.68 -1.29 -22.89
N ALA A 233 -8.29 -0.53 -23.78
CA ALA A 233 -7.90 -0.46 -25.19
C ALA A 233 -6.71 0.47 -25.45
N SER A 234 -6.35 1.33 -24.48
CA SER A 234 -5.21 2.24 -24.61
C SER A 234 -3.93 1.58 -24.07
N PRO A 235 -2.81 1.60 -24.81
CA PRO A 235 -1.52 1.10 -24.30
C PRO A 235 -1.06 1.79 -23.02
N GLU A 236 -1.38 3.08 -22.87
CA GLU A 236 -1.09 3.87 -21.67
C GLU A 236 -1.88 3.37 -20.46
N ALA A 237 -3.08 2.84 -20.68
CA ALA A 237 -3.97 2.37 -19.63
C ALA A 237 -3.42 1.14 -18.88
N ALA A 238 -2.62 0.30 -19.51
CA ALA A 238 -2.02 -0.86 -18.84
C ALA A 238 -1.16 -0.44 -17.64
N GLY A 239 -0.35 0.63 -17.81
CA GLY A 239 0.43 1.20 -16.71
C GLY A 239 -0.43 1.82 -15.60
N LEU A 240 -1.56 2.42 -16.00
CA LEU A 240 -2.48 3.08 -15.07
C LEU A 240 -3.25 2.05 -14.21
N VAL A 241 -3.73 0.97 -14.84
CA VAL A 241 -4.35 -0.15 -14.13
C VAL A 241 -3.37 -0.81 -13.17
N SER A 242 -2.12 -1.00 -13.63
CA SER A 242 -1.02 -1.52 -12.80
C SER A 242 -0.84 -0.71 -11.51
N THR A 243 -0.86 0.62 -11.60
CA THR A 243 -0.73 1.49 -10.42
C THR A 243 -1.93 1.35 -9.46
N LEU A 244 -3.17 1.38 -9.95
CA LEU A 244 -4.35 1.18 -9.10
C LEU A 244 -4.29 -0.16 -8.36
N VAL A 245 -3.89 -1.20 -9.06
CA VAL A 245 -3.74 -2.53 -8.51
C VAL A 245 -2.60 -2.59 -7.47
N HIS A 246 -1.50 -1.90 -7.74
CA HIS A 246 -0.36 -1.81 -6.84
C HIS A 246 -0.78 -1.22 -5.48
N GLU A 247 -1.40 -0.03 -5.49
CA GLU A 247 -1.83 0.64 -4.27
C GLU A 247 -2.91 -0.14 -3.51
N ALA A 248 -3.87 -0.70 -4.24
CA ALA A 248 -4.89 -1.55 -3.63
C ALA A 248 -4.31 -2.86 -3.09
N SER A 249 -3.20 -3.37 -3.65
CA SER A 249 -2.50 -4.55 -3.11
C SER A 249 -1.81 -4.23 -1.78
N HIS A 250 -1.21 -3.06 -1.63
CA HIS A 250 -0.72 -2.59 -0.33
C HIS A 250 -1.87 -2.49 0.67
N GLN A 251 -2.96 -1.81 0.31
CA GLN A 251 -4.12 -1.70 1.19
C GLN A 251 -4.64 -3.09 1.60
N MET A 252 -4.74 -4.04 0.68
CA MET A 252 -5.11 -5.41 0.99
C MET A 252 -4.15 -6.08 1.95
N ALA A 253 -2.83 -6.02 1.69
CA ALA A 253 -1.81 -6.66 2.52
C ALA A 253 -1.84 -6.16 3.98
N PHE A 254 -2.03 -4.86 4.19
CA PHE A 254 -2.10 -4.25 5.52
C PHE A 254 -3.46 -4.39 6.22
N ASN A 255 -4.52 -4.78 5.50
CA ASN A 255 -5.85 -4.96 6.08
C ASN A 255 -6.29 -6.43 6.21
N CYS A 256 -5.56 -7.37 5.59
CA CYS A 256 -5.86 -8.80 5.67
C CYS A 256 -4.93 -9.56 6.64
N ARG A 257 -4.20 -8.89 7.49
CA ARG A 257 -3.22 -9.42 8.46
C ARG A 257 -1.91 -9.96 7.85
N MET A 258 -1.71 -9.86 6.53
CA MET A 258 -0.41 -10.21 5.94
C MET A 258 0.70 -9.31 6.46
N HIS A 259 0.43 -8.02 6.59
CA HIS A 259 1.30 -7.00 7.18
C HIS A 259 0.56 -6.24 8.27
N ARG A 260 1.28 -5.78 9.29
CA ARG A 260 0.73 -4.84 10.27
C ARG A 260 1.20 -3.43 9.95
N ARG A 261 0.30 -2.46 10.04
CA ARG A 261 0.65 -1.06 9.81
C ARG A 261 1.67 -0.62 10.86
N LEU A 262 2.71 0.09 10.41
CA LEU A 262 3.84 0.56 11.20
C LEU A 262 4.69 -0.55 11.87
N ALA A 263 4.45 -1.82 11.55
CA ALA A 263 5.41 -2.87 11.86
C ALA A 263 6.62 -2.77 10.91
N PRO A 264 7.79 -3.33 11.29
CA PRO A 264 8.99 -3.32 10.45
C PRO A 264 8.86 -4.34 9.31
N VAL A 265 7.99 -4.05 8.36
CA VAL A 265 7.85 -4.82 7.13
C VAL A 265 8.93 -4.36 6.16
N PRO A 266 9.90 -5.21 5.78
CA PRO A 266 10.91 -4.83 4.80
C PRO A 266 10.26 -4.39 3.48
N VAL A 267 10.72 -3.27 2.91
CA VAL A 267 10.10 -2.69 1.71
C VAL A 267 10.13 -3.67 0.55
N TRP A 268 11.19 -4.48 0.41
CA TRP A 268 11.28 -5.44 -0.69
C TRP A 268 10.11 -6.44 -0.74
N ILE A 269 9.61 -6.93 0.42
CA ILE A 269 8.49 -7.89 0.41
C ILE A 269 7.16 -7.16 0.25
N SER A 270 6.99 -5.99 0.83
CA SER A 270 5.80 -5.16 0.63
C SER A 270 5.61 -4.79 -0.83
N GLU A 271 6.66 -4.25 -1.46
CA GLU A 271 6.67 -3.88 -2.88
C GLU A 271 6.65 -5.12 -3.79
N GLY A 272 7.33 -6.17 -3.38
CA GLY A 272 7.32 -7.44 -4.07
C GLY A 272 5.93 -8.05 -4.17
N VAL A 273 5.16 -8.04 -3.08
CA VAL A 273 3.75 -8.49 -3.06
C VAL A 273 2.88 -7.59 -3.94
N ALA A 274 3.04 -6.27 -3.88
CA ALA A 274 2.24 -5.35 -4.68
C ALA A 274 2.53 -5.51 -6.19
N THR A 275 3.81 -5.52 -6.56
CA THR A 275 4.26 -5.68 -7.97
C THR A 275 3.92 -7.06 -8.55
N PHE A 276 3.79 -8.08 -7.72
CA PHE A 276 3.38 -9.43 -8.12
C PHE A 276 1.92 -9.48 -8.64
N PHE A 277 1.08 -8.54 -8.21
CA PHE A 277 -0.31 -8.40 -8.67
C PHE A 277 -0.48 -7.41 -9.82
N GLU A 278 0.53 -6.63 -10.22
CA GLU A 278 0.46 -5.59 -11.26
C GLU A 278 0.09 -6.10 -12.66
N THR A 279 0.15 -7.39 -12.93
CA THR A 279 -0.12 -7.97 -14.24
C THR A 279 -1.48 -8.69 -14.26
N PRO A 280 -2.62 -7.97 -14.17
CA PRO A 280 -3.92 -8.58 -14.41
C PRO A 280 -4.02 -8.98 -15.88
N ASP A 281 -4.70 -10.08 -16.19
CA ASP A 281 -5.04 -10.44 -17.56
C ASP A 281 -6.20 -9.54 -18.06
N PRO A 282 -5.94 -8.49 -18.84
CA PRO A 282 -6.97 -7.53 -19.22
C PRO A 282 -8.03 -8.12 -20.15
N GLY A 283 -7.72 -9.19 -20.89
CA GLY A 283 -8.64 -9.91 -21.78
C GLY A 283 -9.31 -11.11 -21.11
N GLY A 284 -8.92 -11.46 -19.90
CA GLY A 284 -9.39 -12.63 -19.18
C GLY A 284 -10.60 -12.35 -18.27
N ARG A 285 -11.28 -13.42 -17.87
CA ARG A 285 -12.36 -13.37 -16.86
C ARG A 285 -11.78 -13.17 -15.44
N GLY A 286 -10.92 -12.16 -15.22
CA GLY A 286 -10.34 -11.81 -13.94
C GLY A 286 -8.87 -12.21 -13.79
N TRP A 287 -8.36 -12.18 -12.57
CA TRP A 287 -6.96 -12.38 -12.14
C TRP A 287 -6.42 -13.80 -12.33
N LYS A 288 -6.59 -14.39 -13.51
CA LYS A 288 -6.16 -15.78 -13.75
C LYS A 288 -4.64 -15.97 -13.80
N ARG A 289 -3.88 -14.88 -13.92
CA ARG A 289 -2.41 -14.90 -14.06
C ARG A 289 -1.69 -14.07 -13.00
N ILE A 290 -2.13 -14.17 -11.73
CA ILE A 290 -1.36 -13.60 -10.61
C ILE A 290 0.06 -14.18 -10.67
N GLY A 291 1.07 -13.31 -10.55
CA GLY A 291 2.48 -13.70 -10.68
C GLY A 291 2.91 -14.02 -12.11
N GLY A 292 2.18 -13.50 -13.09
CA GLY A 292 2.61 -13.53 -14.50
C GLY A 292 3.85 -12.67 -14.74
N VAL A 293 4.40 -12.80 -15.95
CA VAL A 293 5.61 -12.04 -16.32
C VAL A 293 5.28 -10.56 -16.45
N ASN A 294 5.83 -9.75 -15.58
CA ASN A 294 5.83 -8.29 -15.70
C ASN A 294 7.00 -7.88 -16.60
N ARG A 295 6.75 -7.72 -17.92
CA ARG A 295 7.80 -7.44 -18.90
C ARG A 295 8.61 -6.18 -18.58
N PRO A 296 8.00 -5.02 -18.25
CA PRO A 296 8.76 -3.83 -17.87
C PRO A 296 9.70 -4.08 -16.68
N ARG A 297 9.24 -4.80 -15.65
CA ARG A 297 10.05 -5.13 -14.46
C ARG A 297 11.18 -6.12 -14.82
N LEU A 298 10.88 -7.13 -15.65
CA LEU A 298 11.88 -8.08 -16.11
C LEU A 298 13.01 -7.38 -16.88
N ASP A 299 12.66 -6.53 -17.84
CA ASP A 299 13.64 -5.80 -18.66
C ASP A 299 14.49 -4.88 -17.79
N THR A 300 13.89 -4.16 -16.85
CA THR A 300 14.60 -3.30 -15.89
C THR A 300 15.55 -4.13 -15.01
N PHE A 301 15.07 -5.25 -14.44
CA PHE A 301 15.93 -6.11 -13.62
C PHE A 301 17.14 -6.63 -14.38
N LEU A 302 16.93 -7.11 -15.61
CA LEU A 302 18.01 -7.66 -16.43
C LEU A 302 19.03 -6.60 -16.88
N ALA A 303 18.57 -5.38 -17.14
CA ALA A 303 19.45 -4.25 -17.49
C ALA A 303 20.26 -3.75 -16.29
N GLY A 304 19.67 -3.73 -15.09
CA GLY A 304 20.29 -3.24 -13.86
C GLY A 304 20.92 -4.33 -12.97
N TYR A 305 21.00 -5.57 -13.45
CA TYR A 305 21.56 -6.66 -12.65
C TYR A 305 23.07 -6.49 -12.43
N ARG A 306 23.50 -6.64 -11.19
CA ARG A 306 24.87 -6.81 -10.72
C ARG A 306 24.88 -7.71 -9.49
N ALA A 307 26.04 -8.30 -9.17
CA ALA A 307 26.15 -9.11 -7.96
C ALA A 307 25.90 -8.29 -6.68
N GLY A 308 25.22 -8.90 -5.72
CA GLY A 308 24.90 -8.28 -4.42
C GLY A 308 23.59 -7.47 -4.39
N VAL A 309 22.85 -7.40 -5.50
CA VAL A 309 21.60 -6.59 -5.57
C VAL A 309 20.50 -7.10 -4.65
N LEU A 310 20.47 -8.40 -4.34
CA LEU A 310 19.47 -8.96 -3.44
C LEU A 310 19.82 -8.68 -1.97
N ASP A 311 21.10 -8.70 -1.59
CA ASP A 311 21.52 -8.30 -0.25
C ASP A 311 21.13 -6.85 0.05
N GLU A 312 21.28 -5.95 -0.91
CA GLU A 312 20.94 -4.53 -0.76
C GLU A 312 19.46 -4.33 -0.39
N ILE A 313 18.54 -4.95 -1.13
CA ILE A 313 17.09 -4.76 -0.91
C ILE A 313 16.57 -5.55 0.30
N VAL A 314 17.23 -6.64 0.69
CA VAL A 314 16.83 -7.41 1.88
C VAL A 314 17.29 -6.74 3.16
N ARG A 315 18.51 -6.21 3.19
CA ARG A 315 19.10 -5.57 4.37
C ARG A 315 18.60 -4.16 4.63
N GLY A 316 18.17 -3.41 3.58
CA GLY A 316 17.80 -2.01 3.74
C GLY A 316 16.75 -1.52 2.76
N ASP A 317 16.16 -0.37 3.07
CA ASP A 317 15.12 0.27 2.28
C ASP A 317 15.66 1.44 1.43
N GLU A 318 16.93 1.80 1.59
CA GLU A 318 17.58 2.93 0.89
C GLU A 318 17.45 2.85 -0.62
N PRO A 319 17.60 1.64 -1.27
CA PRO A 319 17.44 1.52 -2.71
C PRO A 319 16.05 1.96 -3.22
N PHE A 320 15.01 1.80 -2.40
CA PHE A 320 13.63 2.17 -2.76
C PHE A 320 13.36 3.68 -2.60
N ARG A 321 14.17 4.37 -1.78
CA ARG A 321 14.02 5.81 -1.49
C ARG A 321 14.90 6.70 -2.36
N ALA A 322 15.85 6.11 -3.06
CA ALA A 322 16.77 6.85 -3.92
C ALA A 322 16.02 7.51 -5.09
N SER A 323 16.36 8.76 -5.41
CA SER A 323 15.81 9.46 -6.58
C SER A 323 16.19 8.79 -7.90
N GLU A 324 17.39 8.21 -7.95
CA GLU A 324 17.89 7.39 -9.04
C GLU A 324 18.04 5.96 -8.53
N GLY A 325 17.52 4.98 -9.26
CA GLY A 325 17.63 3.56 -8.92
C GLY A 325 16.42 2.95 -8.19
N ALA A 326 15.43 3.74 -7.73
CA ALA A 326 14.22 3.18 -7.12
C ALA A 326 13.50 2.19 -8.06
N ILE A 327 13.43 2.52 -9.35
CA ILE A 327 12.81 1.65 -10.36
C ILE A 327 13.49 0.27 -10.41
N ASP A 328 14.82 0.24 -10.27
CA ASP A 328 15.61 -1.02 -10.21
C ASP A 328 15.29 -1.80 -8.94
N ALA A 329 15.16 -1.11 -7.78
CA ALA A 329 14.81 -1.76 -6.52
C ALA A 329 13.43 -2.43 -6.58
N TYR A 330 12.45 -1.77 -7.18
CA TYR A 330 11.12 -2.35 -7.43
C TYR A 330 11.19 -3.56 -8.39
N ALA A 331 12.01 -3.49 -9.42
CA ALA A 331 12.22 -4.60 -10.34
C ALA A 331 12.88 -5.80 -9.64
N ARG A 332 13.83 -5.55 -8.73
CA ARG A 332 14.47 -6.57 -7.89
C ARG A 332 13.48 -7.22 -6.93
N ALA A 333 12.64 -6.41 -6.25
CA ALA A 333 11.60 -6.89 -5.34
C ALA A 333 10.60 -7.79 -6.07
N TRP A 334 10.13 -7.36 -7.25
CA TRP A 334 9.26 -8.19 -8.10
C TRP A 334 9.94 -9.50 -8.51
N ALA A 335 11.17 -9.45 -9.02
CA ALA A 335 11.89 -10.62 -9.50
C ALA A 335 12.12 -11.65 -8.38
N LEU A 336 12.56 -11.19 -7.19
CA LEU A 336 12.76 -12.04 -6.03
C LEU A 336 11.43 -12.67 -5.57
N THR A 337 10.37 -11.87 -5.43
CA THR A 337 9.06 -12.37 -4.99
C THR A 337 8.48 -13.38 -5.98
N ALA A 338 8.54 -13.11 -7.27
CA ALA A 338 8.07 -14.03 -8.31
C ALA A 338 8.84 -15.35 -8.33
N PHE A 339 10.16 -15.28 -8.17
CA PHE A 339 11.03 -16.45 -8.05
C PHE A 339 10.68 -17.28 -6.81
N LEU A 340 10.61 -16.66 -5.64
CA LEU A 340 10.31 -17.34 -4.38
C LEU A 340 8.89 -17.95 -4.38
N ALA A 341 7.90 -17.23 -4.89
CA ALA A 341 6.53 -17.72 -4.99
C ALA A 341 6.39 -18.97 -5.88
N GLN A 342 7.26 -19.13 -6.88
CA GLN A 342 7.21 -20.26 -7.81
C GLN A 342 8.17 -21.40 -7.43
N THR A 343 9.28 -21.12 -6.75
CA THR A 343 10.34 -22.12 -6.50
C THR A 343 10.51 -22.48 -5.03
N ARG A 344 10.14 -21.59 -4.10
CA ARG A 344 10.31 -21.73 -2.65
C ARG A 344 9.07 -21.26 -1.88
N LYS A 345 7.90 -21.66 -2.37
CA LYS A 345 6.60 -21.18 -1.88
C LYS A 345 6.42 -21.35 -0.36
N GLY A 346 6.78 -22.51 0.20
CA GLY A 346 6.68 -22.79 1.64
C GLY A 346 7.49 -21.77 2.46
N ALA A 347 8.76 -21.60 2.12
CA ALA A 347 9.66 -20.65 2.79
C ALA A 347 9.16 -19.20 2.66
N LEU A 348 8.61 -18.82 1.50
CA LEU A 348 8.01 -17.50 1.31
C LEU A 348 6.81 -17.28 2.24
N VAL A 349 5.97 -18.31 2.40
CA VAL A 349 4.82 -18.27 3.32
C VAL A 349 5.28 -18.12 4.77
N GLU A 350 6.27 -18.90 5.20
CA GLU A 350 6.87 -18.80 6.53
C GLU A 350 7.44 -17.41 6.79
N TYR A 351 8.17 -16.85 5.80
CA TYR A 351 8.69 -15.49 5.88
C TYR A 351 7.60 -14.43 6.03
N ILE A 352 6.58 -14.47 5.17
CA ILE A 352 5.46 -13.52 5.22
C ILE A 352 4.74 -13.58 6.57
N ASN A 353 4.46 -14.79 7.08
CA ASN A 353 3.78 -14.97 8.37
C ASN A 353 4.66 -14.45 9.53
N ALA A 354 5.97 -14.72 9.51
CA ALA A 354 6.91 -14.23 10.53
C ALA A 354 6.98 -12.68 10.54
N ILE A 355 7.09 -12.05 9.36
CA ILE A 355 7.09 -10.58 9.25
C ILE A 355 5.74 -10.00 9.68
N GLY A 356 4.61 -10.62 9.28
CA GLY A 356 3.26 -10.21 9.68
C GLY A 356 2.98 -10.29 11.18
N ALA A 357 3.73 -11.11 11.92
CA ALA A 357 3.62 -11.26 13.36
C ALA A 357 4.36 -10.16 14.14
N LYS A 358 5.31 -9.43 13.52
CA LYS A 358 6.10 -8.39 14.19
C LYS A 358 5.21 -7.28 14.74
N PRO A 359 5.47 -6.79 15.97
CA PRO A 359 4.71 -5.68 16.55
C PRO A 359 4.95 -4.36 15.80
N PRO A 360 3.96 -3.44 15.77
CA PRO A 360 4.17 -2.09 15.30
C PRO A 360 5.28 -1.38 16.09
N LEU A 361 6.02 -0.52 15.41
CA LEU A 361 7.12 0.29 15.97
C LEU A 361 8.25 -0.53 16.64
N SER A 362 8.31 -1.85 16.41
CA SER A 362 9.42 -2.65 16.90
C SER A 362 10.72 -2.33 16.15
N PRO A 363 11.89 -2.46 16.79
CA PRO A 363 13.18 -2.26 16.14
C PRO A 363 13.35 -3.18 14.94
N ASP A 364 14.08 -2.70 13.94
CA ASP A 364 14.44 -3.47 12.76
C ASP A 364 15.73 -2.91 12.16
N GLY A 365 16.68 -3.77 11.91
CA GLY A 365 17.97 -3.40 11.36
C GLY A 365 18.46 -4.37 10.31
N PRO A 366 19.52 -4.02 9.56
CA PRO A 366 20.03 -4.84 8.45
C PRO A 366 20.34 -6.29 8.86
N GLU A 367 20.90 -6.49 10.04
CA GLU A 367 21.26 -7.81 10.54
C GLU A 367 20.03 -8.61 11.02
N GLU A 368 18.99 -7.95 11.52
CA GLU A 368 17.75 -8.60 11.90
C GLU A 368 16.99 -9.05 10.64
N ARG A 369 16.89 -8.18 9.64
CA ARG A 369 16.29 -8.50 8.35
C ARG A 369 16.98 -9.68 7.67
N LEU A 370 18.32 -9.72 7.72
CA LEU A 370 19.07 -10.84 7.19
C LEU A 370 18.79 -12.13 7.97
N ARG A 371 18.77 -12.08 9.31
CA ARG A 371 18.44 -13.25 10.14
C ARG A 371 17.06 -13.81 9.81
N ASP A 372 16.04 -12.92 9.68
CA ASP A 372 14.67 -13.33 9.30
C ASP A 372 14.65 -14.00 7.94
N PHE A 373 15.38 -13.43 6.97
CA PHE A 373 15.49 -14.00 5.63
C PHE A 373 16.15 -15.38 5.66
N VAL A 374 17.31 -15.51 6.28
CA VAL A 374 18.04 -16.76 6.38
C VAL A 374 17.27 -17.81 7.17
N ALA A 375 16.55 -17.42 8.23
CA ALA A 375 15.70 -18.33 9.01
C ALA A 375 14.61 -18.96 8.14
N ALA A 376 14.01 -18.20 7.24
CA ALA A 376 12.95 -18.70 6.36
C ALA A 376 13.47 -19.47 5.13
N PHE A 377 14.53 -18.95 4.49
CA PHE A 377 14.99 -19.49 3.19
C PHE A 377 16.19 -20.44 3.30
N GLY A 378 16.87 -20.49 4.45
CA GLY A 378 18.02 -21.36 4.70
C GLY A 378 19.31 -20.98 3.98
N VAL A 379 19.33 -19.83 3.32
CA VAL A 379 20.46 -19.31 2.53
C VAL A 379 20.52 -17.78 2.61
N GLU A 380 21.65 -17.18 2.34
CA GLU A 380 21.77 -15.74 2.20
C GLU A 380 21.22 -15.24 0.86
N PRO A 381 20.77 -13.95 0.79
CA PRO A 381 20.14 -13.42 -0.44
C PRO A 381 21.01 -13.56 -1.68
N HIS A 382 22.32 -13.29 -1.60
CA HIS A 382 23.24 -13.38 -2.75
C HIS A 382 23.34 -14.80 -3.33
N GLU A 383 23.13 -15.85 -2.51
CA GLU A 383 23.15 -17.25 -2.98
C GLU A 383 21.95 -17.56 -3.90
N LEU A 384 20.87 -16.76 -3.81
CA LEU A 384 19.70 -16.90 -4.68
C LEU A 384 19.87 -16.21 -6.04
N GLU A 385 20.87 -15.36 -6.26
CA GLU A 385 21.02 -14.59 -7.49
C GLU A 385 21.20 -15.47 -8.72
N GLN A 386 22.07 -16.47 -8.67
CA GLN A 386 22.27 -17.37 -9.81
C GLN A 386 21.04 -18.25 -10.10
N PRO A 387 20.38 -18.87 -9.11
CA PRO A 387 19.09 -19.52 -9.30
C PRO A 387 18.01 -18.61 -9.89
N LEU A 388 17.92 -17.36 -9.41
CA LEU A 388 16.98 -16.36 -9.92
C LEU A 388 17.23 -16.03 -11.38
N MET A 389 18.51 -15.79 -11.77
CA MET A 389 18.88 -15.52 -13.16
C MET A 389 18.49 -16.68 -14.09
N LYS A 390 18.73 -17.93 -13.67
CA LYS A 390 18.31 -19.13 -14.42
C LYS A 390 16.78 -19.23 -14.54
N PHE A 391 16.06 -18.85 -13.49
CA PHE A 391 14.60 -18.82 -13.49
C PHE A 391 14.06 -17.78 -14.50
N LEU A 392 14.56 -16.54 -14.44
CA LEU A 392 14.12 -15.45 -15.31
C LEU A 392 14.50 -15.67 -16.79
N ALA A 393 15.58 -16.41 -17.08
CA ALA A 393 15.95 -16.74 -18.45
C ALA A 393 14.84 -17.47 -19.21
N ARG A 394 13.99 -18.24 -18.53
CA ARG A 394 12.83 -18.94 -19.12
C ARG A 394 11.73 -17.98 -19.59
N TRP A 395 11.75 -16.74 -19.13
CA TRP A 395 10.76 -15.72 -19.48
C TRP A 395 11.24 -14.76 -20.57
N LYS A 396 12.48 -14.94 -21.05
CA LYS A 396 13.02 -14.16 -22.19
C LYS A 396 12.45 -14.59 -23.55
N GLU A 397 12.02 -15.85 -23.64
CA GLU A 397 11.37 -16.44 -24.82
C GLU A 397 9.87 -16.09 -24.85
#